data_e2bc699ba0677b9e5c77afb4c3e7b045
#
_entry.id   e2bc699ba0677b9e5c77afb4c3e7b045
#
_cell.length_a   1.000
_cell.length_b   1.000
_cell.length_c   1.000
_cell.angle_alpha   90.00
_cell.angle_beta   90.00
_cell.angle_gamma   90.00
#
_symmetry.space_group_name_H-M   'P 1'
#
loop_
_entity.id
_entity.type
_entity.pdbx_description
1 polymer ?
#
loop_
_entity_poly.entity_id
_entity_poly.type
_entity_poly.pdbx_seq_one_letter_code
_entity_poly.pdbx_strand_id
1 'polypeptide(L)'
;MCSASATGELGSTGRVVETMIPRRLDRLPWSRWHWLIVVGLGITWILDGFEVTLVGALASVLTNSDTLHLSTQQASSLGTWYLLGAVGGALFFGYLTDRLGRKKLFMVTLGVYLVFTVASGLAWNFWSLAIFRILAGAGIGGEYAAINSAIDELIPARVRGRVALAISGSWWFGTAAAAFLSYEFLSNIRETISWRLGFFIGAILALGILTIRRFIPESPRWLVTHGRADEAERVVGEIEEAVRKTHPNLPEPEGEPIAIEQRRHINFLDISKYVIKNYPARGVLGLALMSGQAFLYNAIFFTYTLVLHDFFGVKSSDAPLYLIPFAVGNIAGPLLLGPLFDSVGRRVMISSTYIISGVLLIITGVLFTQDVLSATTMTICWCVIFFFASAGASAAYLTVSELFPLEARAMAIALFYSIGTGIAALSPTIFGALIATHSKTNVNYGYLLGAGLMIAAGIVAIFLAVNAERRALEDIAKPFTAARDWASTQRRRLAAAAHDWAASRKRRVAATAH
;
A
#
# COMPACT_ATOMS: atom_id res chain seq x y z
N MET A 1 4.91 -50.90 2.40
CA MET A 1 4.35 -49.76 1.64
C MET A 1 4.41 -48.57 2.54
N CYS A 2 5.46 -47.73 2.41
CA CYS A 2 5.67 -46.51 3.18
C CYS A 2 4.90 -45.37 2.52
N SER A 3 3.96 -44.78 3.25
CA SER A 3 3.32 -43.52 2.85
C SER A 3 4.29 -42.37 3.17
N ALA A 4 4.87 -41.78 2.15
CA ALA A 4 5.65 -40.58 2.26
C ALA A 4 4.74 -39.39 2.58
N SER A 5 4.84 -38.87 3.81
CA SER A 5 4.21 -37.61 4.21
C SER A 5 4.95 -36.46 3.52
N ALA A 6 4.30 -35.81 2.57
CA ALA A 6 4.79 -34.60 1.93
C ALA A 6 4.76 -33.44 2.94
N THR A 7 5.84 -33.30 3.71
CA THR A 7 6.16 -32.05 4.39
C THR A 7 7.01 -31.23 3.42
N GLY A 8 6.37 -30.33 2.68
CA GLY A 8 7.10 -29.36 1.84
C GLY A 8 8.09 -28.58 2.70
N GLU A 9 9.37 -28.87 2.52
CA GLU A 9 10.47 -28.11 3.10
C GLU A 9 10.50 -26.73 2.43
N LEU A 10 10.17 -25.71 3.21
CA LEU A 10 10.44 -24.33 2.85
C LEU A 10 11.97 -24.15 2.81
N GLY A 11 12.51 -24.10 1.59
CA GLY A 11 13.84 -23.66 1.21
C GLY A 11 15.04 -24.06 2.06
N SER A 12 16.04 -24.65 1.42
CA SER A 12 17.36 -24.99 1.97
C SER A 12 17.93 -23.89 2.85
N THR A 13 18.51 -24.28 3.98
CA THR A 13 19.29 -23.45 4.90
C THR A 13 20.32 -22.60 4.15
N GLY A 14 20.03 -21.29 4.03
CA GLY A 14 20.97 -20.33 3.48
C GLY A 14 22.13 -20.12 4.47
N ARG A 15 23.28 -19.64 3.97
CA ARG A 15 24.41 -19.26 4.81
C ARG A 15 23.97 -18.12 5.74
N VAL A 16 24.17 -18.26 7.05
CA VAL A 16 23.96 -17.19 8.02
C VAL A 16 25.20 -16.28 8.00
N VAL A 17 24.96 -14.98 7.81
CA VAL A 17 26.01 -13.95 7.85
C VAL A 17 25.74 -13.03 9.02
N GLU A 18 26.70 -12.90 9.91
CA GLU A 18 26.66 -11.91 10.98
C GLU A 18 27.13 -10.56 10.45
N THR A 19 26.35 -9.50 10.72
CA THR A 19 26.65 -8.16 10.24
C THR A 19 26.23 -7.07 11.23
N MET A 20 27.01 -5.99 11.27
CA MET A 20 26.72 -4.77 12.04
C MET A 20 25.98 -3.71 11.20
N ILE A 21 25.76 -3.94 9.92
CA ILE A 21 25.18 -2.95 8.98
C ILE A 21 23.88 -2.34 9.50
N PRO A 22 22.86 -3.10 9.99
CA PRO A 22 21.63 -2.50 10.51
C PRO A 22 21.88 -1.60 11.73
N ARG A 23 22.77 -2.01 12.63
CA ARG A 23 23.13 -1.23 13.82
C ARG A 23 23.85 0.07 13.46
N ARG A 24 24.74 0.02 12.47
CA ARG A 24 25.46 1.19 11.96
C ARG A 24 24.52 2.21 11.34
N LEU A 25 23.50 1.78 10.63
CA LEU A 25 22.48 2.68 10.07
C LEU A 25 21.56 3.26 11.16
N ASP A 26 21.13 2.44 12.12
CA ASP A 26 20.21 2.88 13.18
C ASP A 26 20.84 3.90 14.16
N ARG A 27 22.17 3.85 14.38
CA ARG A 27 22.89 4.81 15.24
C ARG A 27 23.02 6.21 14.63
N LEU A 28 22.83 6.36 13.31
CA LEU A 28 23.12 7.60 12.63
C LEU A 28 22.24 8.76 13.15
N PRO A 29 22.84 9.91 13.48
CA PRO A 29 22.08 11.12 13.80
C PRO A 29 21.35 11.62 12.56
N TRP A 30 20.23 12.32 12.79
CA TRP A 30 19.46 12.90 11.69
C TRP A 30 20.29 14.00 10.98
N SER A 31 20.45 13.89 9.65
CA SER A 31 21.35 14.71 8.86
C SER A 31 20.73 15.17 7.53
N ARG A 32 21.45 16.00 6.78
CA ARG A 32 21.05 16.42 5.42
C ARG A 32 20.89 15.23 4.47
N TRP A 33 21.65 14.16 4.67
CA TRP A 33 21.52 12.94 3.87
C TRP A 33 20.14 12.29 4.05
N HIS A 34 19.66 12.19 5.29
CA HIS A 34 18.31 11.65 5.56
C HIS A 34 17.22 12.51 4.92
N TRP A 35 17.35 13.84 4.96
CA TRP A 35 16.42 14.74 4.27
C TRP A 35 16.40 14.51 2.76
N LEU A 36 17.55 14.25 2.12
CA LEU A 36 17.62 13.94 0.69
C LEU A 36 16.80 12.66 0.37
N ILE A 37 16.94 11.63 1.19
CA ILE A 37 16.16 10.39 1.04
C ILE A 37 14.65 10.65 1.23
N VAL A 38 14.28 11.35 2.29
CA VAL A 38 12.87 11.68 2.60
C VAL A 38 12.24 12.50 1.48
N VAL A 39 12.91 13.53 1.01
CA VAL A 39 12.43 14.37 -0.09
C VAL A 39 12.34 13.55 -1.39
N GLY A 40 13.35 12.74 -1.70
CA GLY A 40 13.35 11.91 -2.90
C GLY A 40 12.21 10.89 -2.92
N LEU A 41 11.93 10.26 -1.78
CA LEU A 41 10.81 9.32 -1.63
C LEU A 41 9.47 10.06 -1.58
N GLY A 42 9.40 11.21 -0.88
CA GLY A 42 8.19 12.04 -0.77
C GLY A 42 7.74 12.61 -2.12
N ILE A 43 8.66 13.10 -2.95
CA ILE A 43 8.33 13.59 -4.31
C ILE A 43 7.76 12.46 -5.16
N THR A 44 8.21 11.22 -4.96
CA THR A 44 7.63 10.05 -5.64
C THR A 44 6.17 9.84 -5.25
N TRP A 45 5.86 9.90 -3.95
CA TRP A 45 4.49 9.80 -3.46
C TRP A 45 3.61 10.95 -3.93
N ILE A 46 4.15 12.17 -4.04
CA ILE A 46 3.46 13.31 -4.64
C ILE A 46 3.11 13.02 -6.11
N LEU A 47 4.06 12.46 -6.87
CA LEU A 47 3.79 12.09 -8.26
C LEU A 47 2.73 11.01 -8.38
N ASP A 48 2.76 9.99 -7.54
CA ASP A 48 1.74 8.94 -7.51
C ASP A 48 0.35 9.54 -7.21
N GLY A 49 0.25 10.39 -6.19
CA GLY A 49 -0.97 11.13 -5.88
C GLY A 49 -1.46 12.00 -7.03
N PHE A 50 -0.55 12.67 -7.72
CA PHE A 50 -0.85 13.48 -8.90
C PHE A 50 -1.48 12.63 -10.02
N GLU A 51 -0.85 11.53 -10.37
CA GLU A 51 -1.23 10.69 -11.50
C GLU A 51 -2.55 9.95 -11.28
N VAL A 52 -2.74 9.38 -10.09
CA VAL A 52 -3.99 8.71 -9.73
C VAL A 52 -5.16 9.69 -9.77
N THR A 53 -4.93 10.91 -9.26
CA THR A 53 -5.93 11.98 -9.25
C THR A 53 -6.28 12.44 -10.66
N LEU A 54 -5.29 12.56 -11.53
CA LEU A 54 -5.48 13.06 -12.88
C LEU A 54 -6.53 12.25 -13.65
N VAL A 55 -6.52 10.92 -13.52
CA VAL A 55 -7.49 10.05 -14.19
C VAL A 55 -8.93 10.37 -13.75
N GLY A 56 -9.16 10.51 -12.43
CA GLY A 56 -10.46 10.87 -11.88
C GLY A 56 -10.87 12.32 -12.22
N ALA A 57 -9.92 13.26 -12.18
CA ALA A 57 -10.15 14.67 -12.47
C ALA A 57 -10.55 14.90 -13.93
N LEU A 58 -10.02 14.11 -14.86
CA LEU A 58 -10.31 14.23 -16.29
C LEU A 58 -11.51 13.38 -16.75
N ALA A 59 -12.08 12.53 -15.89
CA ALA A 59 -13.11 11.58 -16.29
C ALA A 59 -14.31 12.25 -16.98
N SER A 60 -14.82 13.36 -16.45
CA SER A 60 -15.95 14.09 -17.05
C SER A 60 -15.59 14.79 -18.37
N VAL A 61 -14.35 15.27 -18.52
CA VAL A 61 -13.88 15.91 -19.75
C VAL A 61 -13.76 14.91 -20.88
N LEU A 62 -13.32 13.69 -20.59
CA LEU A 62 -13.18 12.64 -21.61
C LEU A 62 -14.52 12.17 -22.20
N THR A 63 -15.65 12.52 -21.58
CA THR A 63 -17.00 12.25 -22.14
C THR A 63 -17.45 13.30 -23.15
N ASN A 64 -16.82 14.48 -23.19
CA ASN A 64 -17.22 15.56 -24.08
C ASN A 64 -16.95 15.23 -25.57
N SER A 65 -17.81 15.76 -26.46
CA SER A 65 -17.74 15.54 -27.93
C SER A 65 -16.41 15.98 -28.55
N ASP A 66 -15.78 17.00 -27.95
CA ASP A 66 -14.54 17.61 -28.43
C ASP A 66 -13.29 16.88 -27.98
N THR A 67 -13.44 15.79 -27.21
CA THR A 67 -12.33 14.98 -26.68
C THR A 67 -12.35 13.56 -27.26
N LEU A 68 -12.28 12.53 -26.42
CA LEU A 68 -12.37 11.13 -26.86
C LEU A 68 -13.80 10.62 -26.97
N HIS A 69 -14.80 11.41 -26.57
CA HIS A 69 -16.22 11.09 -26.61
C HIS A 69 -16.53 9.72 -25.97
N LEU A 70 -15.97 9.49 -24.79
CA LEU A 70 -16.17 8.24 -24.07
C LEU A 70 -17.54 8.21 -23.42
N SER A 71 -18.13 7.02 -23.30
CA SER A 71 -19.29 6.87 -22.42
C SER A 71 -18.86 7.04 -20.94
N THR A 72 -19.79 7.44 -20.07
CA THR A 72 -19.55 7.56 -18.62
C THR A 72 -18.94 6.28 -18.04
N GLN A 73 -19.43 5.12 -18.49
CA GLN A 73 -18.88 3.82 -18.09
C GLN A 73 -17.44 3.60 -18.57
N GLN A 74 -17.12 4.02 -19.80
CA GLN A 74 -15.76 3.93 -20.33
C GLN A 74 -14.83 4.85 -19.57
N ALA A 75 -15.20 6.11 -19.33
CA ALA A 75 -14.40 7.08 -18.62
C ALA A 75 -14.08 6.62 -17.19
N SER A 76 -15.06 6.14 -16.44
CA SER A 76 -14.85 5.61 -15.08
C SER A 76 -14.01 4.32 -15.08
N SER A 77 -14.18 3.43 -16.08
CA SER A 77 -13.42 2.18 -16.18
C SER A 77 -11.92 2.38 -16.39
N LEU A 78 -11.46 3.57 -16.80
CA LEU A 78 -10.03 3.89 -16.88
C LEU A 78 -9.34 3.75 -15.53
N GLY A 79 -10.04 4.07 -14.44
CA GLY A 79 -9.57 3.80 -13.07
C GLY A 79 -9.40 2.30 -12.80
N THR A 80 -10.35 1.48 -13.25
CA THR A 80 -10.26 0.01 -13.15
C THR A 80 -9.02 -0.53 -13.88
N TRP A 81 -8.81 -0.13 -15.13
CA TRP A 81 -7.66 -0.57 -15.92
C TRP A 81 -6.34 -0.15 -15.29
N TYR A 82 -6.26 1.08 -14.78
CA TYR A 82 -5.09 1.56 -14.05
C TYR A 82 -4.80 0.74 -12.79
N LEU A 83 -5.80 0.47 -11.96
CA LEU A 83 -5.66 -0.32 -10.73
C LEU A 83 -5.29 -1.78 -11.00
N LEU A 84 -5.88 -2.41 -12.03
CA LEU A 84 -5.49 -3.76 -12.45
C LEU A 84 -4.04 -3.80 -12.90
N GLY A 85 -3.59 -2.76 -13.61
CA GLY A 85 -2.19 -2.57 -13.95
C GLY A 85 -1.32 -2.47 -12.69
N ALA A 86 -1.71 -1.67 -11.70
CA ALA A 86 -0.97 -1.50 -10.46
C ALA A 86 -0.85 -2.82 -9.66
N VAL A 87 -1.92 -3.61 -9.59
CA VAL A 87 -1.88 -4.94 -8.96
C VAL A 87 -0.93 -5.88 -9.70
N GLY A 88 -1.06 -5.96 -11.04
CA GLY A 88 -0.17 -6.79 -11.86
C GLY A 88 1.30 -6.36 -11.74
N GLY A 89 1.53 -5.05 -11.74
CA GLY A 89 2.85 -4.44 -11.55
C GLY A 89 3.44 -4.72 -10.17
N ALA A 90 2.64 -4.59 -9.10
CA ALA A 90 3.09 -4.90 -7.74
C ALA A 90 3.56 -6.35 -7.59
N LEU A 91 2.83 -7.30 -8.19
CA LEU A 91 3.19 -8.72 -8.16
C LEU A 91 4.42 -9.02 -9.04
N PHE A 92 4.43 -8.53 -10.28
CA PHE A 92 5.49 -8.79 -11.24
C PHE A 92 6.80 -8.10 -10.86
N PHE A 93 6.76 -6.79 -10.63
CA PHE A 93 7.95 -6.04 -10.27
C PHE A 93 8.38 -6.28 -8.82
N GLY A 94 7.45 -6.58 -7.91
CA GLY A 94 7.79 -7.03 -6.57
C GLY A 94 8.67 -8.29 -6.59
N TYR A 95 8.30 -9.27 -7.42
CA TYR A 95 9.11 -10.46 -7.63
C TYR A 95 10.49 -10.16 -8.27
N LEU A 96 10.54 -9.24 -9.23
CA LEU A 96 11.79 -8.82 -9.85
C LEU A 96 12.68 -8.02 -8.91
N THR A 97 12.09 -7.24 -7.98
CA THR A 97 12.83 -6.40 -7.02
C THR A 97 13.76 -7.23 -6.15
N ASP A 98 13.29 -8.39 -5.72
CA ASP A 98 14.10 -9.29 -4.91
C ASP A 98 15.26 -9.92 -5.69
N ARG A 99 15.15 -10.00 -7.03
CA ARG A 99 16.19 -10.62 -7.88
C ARG A 99 17.21 -9.67 -8.45
N LEU A 100 16.74 -8.49 -8.92
CA LEU A 100 17.56 -7.57 -9.71
C LEU A 100 18.12 -6.40 -8.91
N GLY A 101 17.69 -6.26 -7.65
CA GLY A 101 18.00 -5.12 -6.80
C GLY A 101 16.95 -4.02 -6.86
N ARG A 102 16.84 -3.30 -5.77
CA ARG A 102 15.77 -2.32 -5.55
C ARG A 102 15.98 -1.05 -6.38
N LYS A 103 17.21 -0.52 -6.40
CA LYS A 103 17.56 0.69 -7.16
C LYS A 103 17.32 0.52 -8.65
N LYS A 104 17.81 -0.59 -9.23
CA LYS A 104 17.68 -0.86 -10.67
C LYS A 104 16.22 -0.97 -11.07
N LEU A 105 15.45 -1.74 -10.30
CA LEU A 105 14.06 -1.97 -10.64
C LEU A 105 13.20 -0.72 -10.44
N PHE A 106 13.51 0.08 -9.42
CA PHE A 106 12.89 1.36 -9.17
C PHE A 106 13.06 2.34 -10.36
N MET A 107 14.20 2.31 -11.05
CA MET A 107 14.42 3.08 -12.28
C MET A 107 13.63 2.53 -13.46
N VAL A 108 13.52 1.19 -13.57
CA VAL A 108 12.76 0.53 -14.64
C VAL A 108 11.26 0.81 -14.50
N THR A 109 10.71 0.67 -13.31
CA THR A 109 9.27 0.90 -13.04
C THR A 109 8.87 2.33 -13.31
N LEU A 110 9.69 3.30 -12.88
CA LEU A 110 9.48 4.71 -13.21
C LEU A 110 9.62 4.99 -14.72
N GLY A 111 10.56 4.33 -15.39
CA GLY A 111 10.70 4.42 -16.86
C GLY A 111 9.46 3.91 -17.59
N VAL A 112 8.94 2.75 -17.17
CA VAL A 112 7.69 2.18 -17.70
C VAL A 112 6.53 3.16 -17.47
N TYR A 113 6.38 3.66 -16.24
CA TYR A 113 5.38 4.65 -15.90
C TYR A 113 5.49 5.90 -16.80
N LEU A 114 6.68 6.50 -16.92
CA LEU A 114 6.93 7.70 -17.72
C LEU A 114 6.50 7.52 -19.18
N VAL A 115 6.94 6.41 -19.81
CA VAL A 115 6.63 6.13 -21.23
C VAL A 115 5.13 6.00 -21.45
N PHE A 116 4.42 5.27 -20.58
CA PHE A 116 2.99 5.03 -20.77
C PHE A 116 2.12 6.19 -20.28
N THR A 117 2.61 7.07 -19.41
CA THR A 117 1.96 8.34 -19.11
C THR A 117 2.01 9.29 -20.32
N VAL A 118 3.18 9.42 -20.96
CA VAL A 118 3.29 10.16 -22.24
C VAL A 118 2.36 9.57 -23.31
N ALA A 119 2.39 8.24 -23.48
CA ALA A 119 1.53 7.55 -24.44
C ALA A 119 0.05 7.80 -24.16
N SER A 120 -0.37 7.91 -22.89
CA SER A 120 -1.75 8.24 -22.51
C SER A 120 -2.18 9.62 -23.01
N GLY A 121 -1.31 10.62 -22.95
CA GLY A 121 -1.54 11.93 -23.55
C GLY A 121 -1.66 11.91 -25.08
N LEU A 122 -1.14 10.88 -25.74
CA LEU A 122 -1.24 10.65 -27.20
C LEU A 122 -2.37 9.72 -27.61
N ALA A 123 -3.19 9.23 -26.68
CA ALA A 123 -4.27 8.29 -26.97
C ALA A 123 -5.29 8.88 -27.95
N TRP A 124 -5.83 8.03 -28.82
CA TRP A 124 -6.77 8.41 -29.88
C TRP A 124 -8.15 7.75 -29.75
N ASN A 125 -8.29 6.76 -28.87
CA ASN A 125 -9.58 6.11 -28.55
C ASN A 125 -9.52 5.49 -27.14
N PHE A 126 -10.65 4.93 -26.70
CA PHE A 126 -10.76 4.27 -25.39
C PHE A 126 -9.70 3.17 -25.18
N TRP A 127 -9.56 2.26 -26.14
CA TRP A 127 -8.69 1.10 -25.98
C TRP A 127 -7.20 1.48 -25.90
N SER A 128 -6.77 2.45 -26.72
CA SER A 128 -5.38 2.95 -26.61
C SER A 128 -5.12 3.56 -25.25
N LEU A 129 -6.06 4.38 -24.74
CA LEU A 129 -5.94 4.98 -23.42
C LEU A 129 -5.97 3.91 -22.31
N ALA A 130 -6.88 2.93 -22.37
CA ALA A 130 -7.00 1.86 -21.39
C ALA A 130 -5.71 1.01 -21.30
N ILE A 131 -5.14 0.62 -22.45
CA ILE A 131 -3.88 -0.14 -22.50
C ILE A 131 -2.73 0.68 -21.88
N PHE A 132 -2.62 1.95 -22.25
CA PHE A 132 -1.58 2.81 -21.68
C PHE A 132 -1.77 3.02 -20.17
N ARG A 133 -3.02 3.09 -19.69
CA ARG A 133 -3.33 3.16 -18.26
C ARG A 133 -2.97 1.89 -17.50
N ILE A 134 -3.20 0.70 -18.07
CA ILE A 134 -2.74 -0.57 -17.48
C ILE A 134 -1.22 -0.56 -17.31
N LEU A 135 -0.49 -0.18 -18.35
CA LEU A 135 0.97 -0.22 -18.34
C LEU A 135 1.58 0.88 -17.45
N ALA A 136 0.98 2.08 -17.41
CA ALA A 136 1.37 3.11 -16.46
C ALA A 136 1.11 2.68 -15.02
N GLY A 137 -0.07 2.10 -14.75
CA GLY A 137 -0.41 1.52 -13.45
C GLY A 137 0.57 0.42 -13.04
N ALA A 138 0.99 -0.45 -13.97
CA ALA A 138 1.98 -1.48 -13.68
C ALA A 138 3.33 -0.88 -13.24
N GLY A 139 3.75 0.23 -13.84
CA GLY A 139 4.94 0.96 -13.40
C GLY A 139 4.82 1.42 -11.93
N ILE A 140 3.74 2.10 -11.59
CA ILE A 140 3.51 2.61 -10.22
C ILE A 140 3.35 1.48 -9.20
N GLY A 141 2.58 0.43 -9.53
CA GLY A 141 2.40 -0.70 -8.61
C GLY A 141 3.70 -1.33 -8.14
N GLY A 142 4.69 -1.40 -9.05
CA GLY A 142 6.03 -1.90 -8.71
C GLY A 142 6.83 -0.99 -7.76
N GLU A 143 6.49 0.28 -7.66
CA GLU A 143 7.19 1.24 -6.81
C GLU A 143 6.86 1.14 -5.33
N TYR A 144 5.64 0.78 -4.98
CA TYR A 144 5.16 0.71 -3.59
C TYR A 144 6.06 -0.16 -2.70
N ALA A 145 6.42 -1.35 -3.19
CA ALA A 145 7.30 -2.25 -2.46
C ALA A 145 8.71 -1.68 -2.26
N ALA A 146 9.25 -1.02 -3.30
CA ALA A 146 10.58 -0.45 -3.28
C ALA A 146 10.69 0.75 -2.32
N ILE A 147 9.67 1.64 -2.32
CA ILE A 147 9.64 2.82 -1.44
C ILE A 147 9.55 2.42 0.03
N ASN A 148 8.59 1.56 0.39
CA ASN A 148 8.42 1.11 1.77
C ASN A 148 9.69 0.43 2.28
N SER A 149 10.30 -0.39 1.45
CA SER A 149 11.55 -1.06 1.78
C SER A 149 12.70 -0.08 1.97
N ALA A 150 12.80 0.97 1.15
CA ALA A 150 13.83 2.00 1.31
C ALA A 150 13.64 2.78 2.63
N ILE A 151 12.41 3.09 3.03
CA ILE A 151 12.10 3.72 4.32
C ILE A 151 12.57 2.81 5.47
N ASP A 152 12.19 1.53 5.42
CA ASP A 152 12.49 0.57 6.49
C ASP A 152 14.00 0.36 6.69
N GLU A 153 14.78 0.52 5.65
CA GLU A 153 16.20 0.20 5.66
C GLU A 153 17.14 1.40 5.82
N LEU A 154 16.76 2.54 5.27
CA LEU A 154 17.63 3.72 5.24
C LEU A 154 17.30 4.75 6.34
N ILE A 155 16.11 4.64 6.95
CA ILE A 155 15.68 5.57 7.99
C ILE A 155 15.87 4.96 9.38
N PRO A 156 16.56 5.66 10.32
CA PRO A 156 16.77 5.18 11.69
C PRO A 156 15.46 4.82 12.39
N ALA A 157 15.44 3.70 13.12
CA ALA A 157 14.24 3.13 13.76
C ALA A 157 13.47 4.14 14.63
N ARG A 158 14.18 5.00 15.37
CA ARG A 158 13.60 6.03 16.28
C ARG A 158 12.68 7.05 15.60
N VAL A 159 12.85 7.32 14.29
CA VAL A 159 12.08 8.33 13.54
C VAL A 159 11.33 7.74 12.35
N ARG A 160 11.53 6.45 12.05
CA ARG A 160 10.99 5.76 10.88
C ARG A 160 9.48 5.91 10.74
N GLY A 161 8.72 5.72 11.80
CA GLY A 161 7.27 5.83 11.79
C GLY A 161 6.78 7.23 11.39
N ARG A 162 7.37 8.28 11.96
CA ARG A 162 7.04 9.67 11.62
C ARG A 162 7.39 10.00 10.17
N VAL A 163 8.53 9.52 9.71
CA VAL A 163 8.98 9.73 8.32
C VAL A 163 8.08 8.99 7.34
N ALA A 164 7.72 7.74 7.62
CA ALA A 164 6.79 6.98 6.80
C ALA A 164 5.42 7.66 6.67
N LEU A 165 4.87 8.18 7.77
CA LEU A 165 3.62 8.95 7.76
C LEU A 165 3.74 10.25 6.96
N ALA A 166 4.85 10.99 7.11
CA ALA A 166 5.09 12.22 6.34
C ALA A 166 5.20 11.95 4.84
N ILE A 167 5.95 10.91 4.45
CA ILE A 167 6.07 10.48 3.05
C ILE A 167 4.71 10.05 2.51
N SER A 168 3.97 9.19 3.22
CA SER A 168 2.63 8.75 2.81
C SER A 168 1.64 9.92 2.73
N GLY A 169 1.70 10.86 3.67
CA GLY A 169 0.86 12.06 3.66
C GLY A 169 1.15 13.00 2.50
N SER A 170 2.37 12.98 1.95
CA SER A 170 2.75 13.80 0.79
C SER A 170 1.96 13.47 -0.48
N TRP A 171 1.37 12.28 -0.58
CA TRP A 171 0.47 11.86 -1.65
C TRP A 171 -0.67 12.86 -1.89
N TRP A 172 -1.24 13.43 -0.82
CA TRP A 172 -2.35 14.37 -0.90
C TRP A 172 -1.95 15.75 -1.44
N PHE A 173 -0.67 16.13 -1.32
CA PHE A 173 -0.17 17.31 -2.03
C PHE A 173 -0.17 17.09 -3.54
N GLY A 174 0.16 15.87 -3.99
CA GLY A 174 0.04 15.47 -5.40
C GLY A 174 -1.40 15.56 -5.89
N THR A 175 -2.35 15.07 -5.11
CA THR A 175 -3.78 15.17 -5.38
C THR A 175 -4.22 16.64 -5.54
N ALA A 176 -3.88 17.50 -4.60
CA ALA A 176 -4.23 18.92 -4.65
C ALA A 176 -3.60 19.61 -5.87
N ALA A 177 -2.33 19.30 -6.18
CA ALA A 177 -1.64 19.84 -7.34
C ALA A 177 -2.29 19.38 -8.66
N ALA A 178 -2.65 18.09 -8.78
CA ALA A 178 -3.34 17.57 -9.96
C ALA A 178 -4.70 18.21 -10.17
N ALA A 179 -5.48 18.37 -9.09
CA ALA A 179 -6.78 19.02 -9.14
C ALA A 179 -6.66 20.48 -9.60
N PHE A 180 -5.74 21.23 -9.02
CA PHE A 180 -5.51 22.63 -9.37
C PHE A 180 -5.01 22.79 -10.82
N LEU A 181 -4.00 22.02 -11.23
CA LEU A 181 -3.47 22.10 -12.60
C LEU A 181 -4.50 21.63 -13.64
N SER A 182 -5.30 20.61 -13.33
CA SER A 182 -6.39 20.19 -14.21
C SER A 182 -7.41 21.33 -14.40
N TYR A 183 -7.80 22.03 -13.31
CA TYR A 183 -8.67 23.18 -13.40
C TYR A 183 -8.07 24.30 -14.28
N GLU A 184 -6.81 24.68 -14.03
CA GLU A 184 -6.14 25.73 -14.79
C GLU A 184 -6.09 25.42 -16.30
N PHE A 185 -5.79 24.16 -16.66
CA PHE A 185 -5.74 23.79 -18.07
C PHE A 185 -7.11 23.71 -18.72
N LEU A 186 -8.08 23.11 -18.03
CA LEU A 186 -9.43 22.95 -18.54
C LEU A 186 -10.17 24.29 -18.67
N SER A 187 -9.86 25.27 -17.81
CA SER A 187 -10.49 26.60 -17.85
C SER A 187 -9.86 27.55 -18.88
N ASN A 188 -8.55 27.40 -19.14
CA ASN A 188 -7.78 28.36 -19.96
C ASN A 188 -7.38 27.82 -21.34
N ILE A 189 -7.44 26.51 -21.56
CA ILE A 189 -7.02 25.84 -22.79
C ILE A 189 -8.16 25.02 -23.35
N ARG A 190 -8.25 24.90 -24.68
CA ARG A 190 -9.28 24.08 -25.34
C ARG A 190 -9.24 22.64 -24.81
N GLU A 191 -10.39 22.06 -24.53
CA GLU A 191 -10.52 20.71 -23.95
C GLU A 191 -9.83 19.63 -24.79
N THR A 192 -9.80 19.79 -26.13
CA THR A 192 -9.08 18.88 -27.04
C THR A 192 -7.61 18.70 -26.72
N ILE A 193 -6.97 19.70 -26.11
CA ILE A 193 -5.53 19.73 -25.80
C ILE A 193 -5.31 19.64 -24.28
N SER A 194 -6.15 20.29 -23.48
CA SER A 194 -5.95 20.46 -22.04
C SER A 194 -5.82 19.15 -21.29
N TRP A 195 -6.67 18.15 -21.58
CA TRP A 195 -6.59 16.83 -20.92
C TRP A 195 -5.28 16.10 -21.23
N ARG A 196 -4.71 16.29 -22.44
CA ARG A 196 -3.43 15.71 -22.86
C ARG A 196 -2.26 16.34 -22.08
N LEU A 197 -2.33 17.66 -21.87
CA LEU A 197 -1.32 18.39 -21.10
C LEU A 197 -1.20 17.91 -19.68
N GLY A 198 -2.31 17.49 -19.05
CA GLY A 198 -2.28 16.86 -17.74
C GLY A 198 -1.32 15.67 -17.69
N PHE A 199 -1.40 14.75 -18.66
CA PHE A 199 -0.51 13.60 -18.73
C PHE A 199 0.94 13.99 -19.05
N PHE A 200 1.17 14.97 -19.93
CA PHE A 200 2.54 15.43 -20.25
C PHE A 200 3.22 16.09 -19.06
N ILE A 201 2.49 16.82 -18.21
CA ILE A 201 3.05 17.39 -16.98
C ILE A 201 3.39 16.29 -15.98
N GLY A 202 2.52 15.30 -15.80
CA GLY A 202 2.85 14.12 -15.02
C GLY A 202 4.17 13.47 -15.48
N ALA A 203 4.35 13.34 -16.78
CA ALA A 203 5.58 12.83 -17.38
C ALA A 203 6.81 13.72 -17.13
N ILE A 204 6.68 15.04 -17.21
CA ILE A 204 7.77 15.98 -16.89
C ILE A 204 8.18 15.86 -15.42
N LEU A 205 7.21 15.77 -14.51
CA LEU A 205 7.48 15.55 -13.08
C LEU A 205 8.20 14.20 -12.85
N ALA A 206 7.76 13.14 -13.54
CA ALA A 206 8.42 11.83 -13.48
C ALA A 206 9.87 11.88 -13.99
N LEU A 207 10.15 12.63 -15.04
CA LEU A 207 11.51 12.82 -15.55
C LEU A 207 12.40 13.54 -14.53
N GLY A 208 11.86 14.55 -13.83
CA GLY A 208 12.54 15.20 -12.70
C GLY A 208 12.89 14.22 -11.59
N ILE A 209 11.97 13.31 -11.26
CA ILE A 209 12.17 12.29 -10.22
C ILE A 209 13.26 11.29 -10.63
N LEU A 210 13.32 10.87 -11.90
CA LEU A 210 14.39 10.01 -12.41
C LEU A 210 15.79 10.58 -12.09
N THR A 211 15.94 11.90 -12.16
CA THR A 211 17.22 12.55 -11.84
C THR A 211 17.53 12.52 -10.35
N ILE A 212 16.53 12.65 -9.48
CA ILE A 212 16.71 12.62 -8.02
C ILE A 212 16.97 11.19 -7.53
N ARG A 213 16.29 10.21 -8.09
CA ARG A 213 16.39 8.80 -7.70
C ARG A 213 17.77 8.17 -7.89
N ARG A 214 18.55 8.63 -8.85
CA ARG A 214 19.92 8.13 -9.04
C ARG A 214 20.81 8.32 -7.81
N PHE A 215 20.46 9.26 -6.92
CA PHE A 215 21.18 9.53 -5.67
C PHE A 215 20.76 8.60 -4.52
N ILE A 216 19.66 7.86 -4.64
CA ILE A 216 19.25 6.89 -3.63
C ILE A 216 20.13 5.64 -3.78
N PRO A 217 20.85 5.21 -2.71
CA PRO A 217 21.73 4.05 -2.78
C PRO A 217 20.92 2.74 -2.89
N GLU A 218 21.61 1.67 -3.31
CA GLU A 218 21.04 0.31 -3.19
C GLU A 218 20.92 -0.07 -1.70
N SER A 219 19.96 -0.93 -1.38
CA SER A 219 19.72 -1.39 -0.03
C SER A 219 20.90 -2.19 0.53
N PRO A 220 21.56 -1.75 1.61
CA PRO A 220 22.65 -2.51 2.22
C PRO A 220 22.22 -3.89 2.73
N ARG A 221 20.99 -4.02 3.24
CA ARG A 221 20.44 -5.31 3.67
C ARG A 221 20.25 -6.26 2.49
N TRP A 222 19.72 -5.76 1.37
CA TRP A 222 19.56 -6.54 0.16
C TRP A 222 20.92 -7.06 -0.36
N LEU A 223 21.93 -6.19 -0.34
CA LEU A 223 23.30 -6.56 -0.74
C LEU A 223 23.86 -7.71 0.12
N VAL A 224 23.69 -7.63 1.44
CA VAL A 224 24.14 -8.70 2.36
C VAL A 224 23.39 -10.02 2.11
N THR A 225 22.06 -9.97 1.96
CA THR A 225 21.24 -11.16 1.71
C THR A 225 21.58 -11.84 0.38
N HIS A 226 22.12 -11.09 -0.59
CA HIS A 226 22.52 -11.58 -1.91
C HIS A 226 24.03 -11.86 -2.05
N GLY A 227 24.77 -11.95 -0.94
CA GLY A 227 26.20 -12.31 -0.95
C GLY A 227 27.15 -11.19 -1.41
N ARG A 228 26.66 -9.91 -1.45
CA ARG A 228 27.43 -8.73 -1.85
C ARG A 228 27.83 -7.89 -0.65
N ALA A 229 28.42 -8.55 0.38
CA ALA A 229 28.74 -7.92 1.66
C ALA A 229 29.72 -6.75 1.52
N ASP A 230 30.76 -6.87 0.68
CA ASP A 230 31.76 -5.82 0.46
C ASP A 230 31.13 -4.55 -0.11
N GLU A 231 30.16 -4.69 -1.00
CA GLU A 231 29.43 -3.55 -1.57
C GLU A 231 28.50 -2.93 -0.54
N ALA A 232 27.87 -3.74 0.32
CA ALA A 232 27.05 -3.25 1.41
C ALA A 232 27.88 -2.40 2.39
N GLU A 233 29.08 -2.87 2.74
CA GLU A 233 30.02 -2.13 3.58
C GLU A 233 30.43 -0.80 2.95
N ARG A 234 30.72 -0.79 1.65
CA ARG A 234 31.04 0.43 0.91
C ARG A 234 29.89 1.43 0.95
N VAL A 235 28.66 0.98 0.66
CA VAL A 235 27.47 1.85 0.67
C VAL A 235 27.23 2.43 2.07
N VAL A 236 27.36 1.62 3.13
CA VAL A 236 27.22 2.12 4.50
C VAL A 236 28.32 3.10 4.85
N GLY A 237 29.56 2.87 4.41
CA GLY A 237 30.68 3.78 4.60
C GLY A 237 30.42 5.14 3.92
N GLU A 238 29.91 5.15 2.68
CA GLU A 238 29.53 6.37 1.97
C GLU A 238 28.43 7.16 2.70
N ILE A 239 27.43 6.44 3.26
CA ILE A 239 26.36 7.04 4.09
C ILE A 239 26.94 7.67 5.35
N GLU A 240 27.77 6.93 6.09
CA GLU A 240 28.43 7.43 7.31
C GLU A 240 29.30 8.66 7.03
N GLU A 241 30.04 8.68 5.92
CA GLU A 241 30.84 9.82 5.52
C GLU A 241 29.96 11.05 5.18
N ALA A 242 28.84 10.84 4.48
CA ALA A 242 27.87 11.90 4.20
C ALA A 242 27.28 12.48 5.49
N VAL A 243 27.01 11.64 6.49
CA VAL A 243 26.51 12.07 7.81
C VAL A 243 27.59 12.78 8.62
N ARG A 244 28.86 12.33 8.56
CA ARG A 244 30.01 12.96 9.25
C ARG A 244 30.25 14.41 8.83
N LYS A 245 29.87 14.80 7.61
CA LYS A 245 29.94 16.20 7.16
C LYS A 245 29.14 17.17 8.05
N THR A 246 28.07 16.66 8.68
CA THR A 246 27.22 17.44 9.59
C THR A 246 27.40 17.05 11.06
N HIS A 247 27.83 15.83 11.33
CA HIS A 247 28.06 15.27 12.66
C HIS A 247 29.41 14.54 12.68
N PRO A 248 30.51 15.23 12.96
CA PRO A 248 31.86 14.64 12.88
C PRO A 248 32.05 13.42 13.80
N ASN A 249 31.44 13.45 14.98
CA ASN A 249 31.50 12.36 15.95
C ASN A 249 30.24 11.49 15.85
N LEU A 250 30.35 10.33 15.21
CA LEU A 250 29.28 9.35 15.19
C LEU A 250 29.34 8.49 16.46
N PRO A 251 28.19 8.18 17.10
CA PRO A 251 28.15 7.22 18.20
C PRO A 251 28.69 5.86 17.75
N GLU A 252 29.25 5.06 18.63
CA GLU A 252 29.58 3.68 18.33
C GLU A 252 28.29 2.84 18.14
N PRO A 253 28.31 1.82 17.24
CA PRO A 253 27.16 0.95 17.06
C PRO A 253 26.96 0.08 18.30
N GLU A 254 25.82 0.19 18.95
CA GLU A 254 25.48 -0.56 20.16
C GLU A 254 24.86 -1.92 19.82
N GLY A 255 25.23 -2.95 20.62
CA GLY A 255 24.67 -4.30 20.54
C GLY A 255 25.51 -5.27 19.71
N GLU A 256 25.09 -6.54 19.72
CA GLU A 256 25.76 -7.62 19.00
C GLU A 256 25.43 -7.62 17.50
N PRO A 257 26.30 -8.20 16.64
CA PRO A 257 26.02 -8.41 15.24
C PRO A 257 24.67 -9.12 15.03
N ILE A 258 23.95 -8.73 14.00
CA ILE A 258 22.68 -9.37 13.66
C ILE A 258 22.96 -10.49 12.67
N ALA A 259 22.48 -11.69 13.01
CA ALA A 259 22.53 -12.84 12.11
C ALA A 259 21.47 -12.70 11.00
N ILE A 260 21.90 -12.55 9.76
CA ILE A 260 21.04 -12.48 8.59
C ILE A 260 21.18 -13.78 7.80
N GLU A 261 20.08 -14.50 7.63
CA GLU A 261 20.06 -15.70 6.79
C GLU A 261 19.98 -15.29 5.32
N GLN A 262 20.97 -15.71 4.53
CA GLN A 262 20.93 -15.54 3.07
C GLN A 262 19.87 -16.49 2.50
N ARG A 263 18.68 -15.96 2.19
CA ARG A 263 17.57 -16.76 1.68
C ARG A 263 17.48 -16.68 0.16
N ARG A 264 17.35 -17.83 -0.48
CA ARG A 264 16.84 -17.94 -1.84
C ARG A 264 15.32 -17.84 -1.78
N HIS A 265 14.77 -16.72 -2.25
CA HIS A 265 13.36 -16.42 -2.55
C HIS A 265 12.25 -17.12 -1.73
N ILE A 266 11.40 -16.33 -1.08
CA ILE A 266 10.10 -16.79 -0.58
C ILE A 266 9.04 -16.42 -1.64
N ASN A 267 8.24 -17.39 -2.10
CA ASN A 267 7.17 -17.13 -3.06
C ASN A 267 5.92 -16.58 -2.37
N PHE A 268 5.17 -15.71 -3.06
CA PHE A 268 3.86 -15.23 -2.57
C PHE A 268 2.91 -16.37 -2.19
N LEU A 269 2.92 -17.48 -2.92
CA LEU A 269 2.10 -18.67 -2.63
C LEU A 269 2.46 -19.32 -1.30
N ASP A 270 3.73 -19.33 -0.92
CA ASP A 270 4.17 -19.93 0.34
C ASP A 270 3.76 -19.06 1.53
N ILE A 271 3.79 -17.73 1.38
CA ILE A 271 3.27 -16.82 2.39
C ILE A 271 1.77 -16.91 2.51
N SER A 272 1.04 -16.96 1.38
CA SER A 272 -0.41 -17.12 1.40
C SER A 272 -0.80 -18.40 2.14
N LYS A 273 -0.16 -19.53 1.82
CA LYS A 273 -0.38 -20.81 2.53
C LYS A 273 -0.04 -20.71 4.01
N TYR A 274 1.06 -20.03 4.35
CA TYR A 274 1.48 -19.85 5.73
C TYR A 274 0.47 -19.00 6.52
N VAL A 275 0.01 -17.88 5.97
CA VAL A 275 -1.00 -17.00 6.57
C VAL A 275 -2.30 -17.77 6.79
N ILE A 276 -2.80 -18.45 5.76
CA ILE A 276 -4.05 -19.21 5.83
C ILE A 276 -3.96 -20.32 6.87
N LYS A 277 -2.81 -21.01 6.96
CA LYS A 277 -2.65 -22.15 7.87
C LYS A 277 -2.42 -21.73 9.33
N ASN A 278 -1.62 -20.67 9.57
CA ASN A 278 -1.17 -20.33 10.92
C ASN A 278 -1.88 -19.11 11.52
N TYR A 279 -2.40 -18.21 10.68
CA TYR A 279 -3.04 -16.96 11.11
C TYR A 279 -4.34 -16.64 10.35
N PRO A 280 -5.30 -17.58 10.24
CA PRO A 280 -6.51 -17.37 9.41
C PRO A 280 -7.31 -16.14 9.83
N ALA A 281 -7.52 -15.93 11.14
CA ALA A 281 -8.25 -14.76 11.66
C ALA A 281 -7.56 -13.43 11.30
N ARG A 282 -6.22 -13.38 11.36
CA ARG A 282 -5.45 -12.21 10.96
C ARG A 282 -5.50 -11.98 9.45
N GLY A 283 -5.53 -13.06 8.67
CA GLY A 283 -5.74 -13.03 7.23
C GLY A 283 -7.09 -12.41 6.85
N VAL A 284 -8.17 -12.86 7.51
CA VAL A 284 -9.52 -12.31 7.31
C VAL A 284 -9.57 -10.83 7.69
N LEU A 285 -8.98 -10.45 8.83
CA LEU A 285 -8.91 -9.05 9.26
C LEU A 285 -8.17 -8.18 8.23
N GLY A 286 -6.96 -8.57 7.83
CA GLY A 286 -6.17 -7.82 6.86
C GLY A 286 -6.89 -7.66 5.52
N LEU A 287 -7.51 -8.73 5.02
CA LEU A 287 -8.28 -8.70 3.78
C LEU A 287 -9.50 -7.78 3.88
N ALA A 288 -10.28 -7.88 4.95
CA ALA A 288 -11.47 -7.06 5.16
C ALA A 288 -11.12 -5.57 5.23
N LEU A 289 -10.08 -5.21 6.01
CA LEU A 289 -9.65 -3.82 6.15
C LEU A 289 -9.12 -3.26 4.83
N MET A 290 -8.24 -3.99 4.14
CA MET A 290 -7.65 -3.52 2.87
C MET A 290 -8.70 -3.42 1.76
N SER A 291 -9.61 -4.38 1.65
CA SER A 291 -10.65 -4.36 0.60
C SER A 291 -11.70 -3.30 0.85
N GLY A 292 -12.18 -3.14 2.10
CA GLY A 292 -13.23 -2.18 2.43
C GLY A 292 -12.80 -0.75 2.16
N GLN A 293 -11.63 -0.34 2.67
CA GLN A 293 -11.12 1.01 2.45
C GLN A 293 -10.77 1.25 0.97
N ALA A 294 -10.10 0.30 0.30
CA ALA A 294 -9.70 0.49 -1.08
C ALA A 294 -10.92 0.61 -2.02
N PHE A 295 -12.00 -0.17 -1.77
CA PHE A 295 -13.23 -0.07 -2.53
C PHE A 295 -13.87 1.32 -2.41
N LEU A 296 -14.05 1.82 -1.19
CA LEU A 296 -14.62 3.14 -0.93
C LEU A 296 -13.81 4.26 -1.59
N TYR A 297 -12.48 4.23 -1.38
CA TYR A 297 -11.58 5.24 -1.96
C TYR A 297 -11.68 5.27 -3.48
N ASN A 298 -11.48 4.14 -4.13
CA ASN A 298 -11.43 4.09 -5.59
C ASN A 298 -12.81 4.35 -6.23
N ALA A 299 -13.90 3.92 -5.58
CA ALA A 299 -15.25 4.20 -6.05
C ALA A 299 -15.50 5.71 -6.18
N ILE A 300 -15.25 6.47 -5.12
CA ILE A 300 -15.52 7.91 -5.12
C ILE A 300 -14.44 8.66 -5.90
N PHE A 301 -13.18 8.33 -5.69
CA PHE A 301 -12.04 9.07 -6.24
C PHE A 301 -11.99 9.10 -7.77
N PHE A 302 -12.32 7.99 -8.42
CA PHE A 302 -12.33 7.91 -9.89
C PHE A 302 -13.64 8.37 -10.53
N THR A 303 -14.70 8.62 -9.75
CA THR A 303 -16.01 8.93 -10.30
C THR A 303 -16.61 10.25 -9.80
N TYR A 304 -15.95 10.96 -8.90
CA TYR A 304 -16.49 12.18 -8.29
C TYR A 304 -16.81 13.27 -9.32
N THR A 305 -15.95 13.47 -10.34
CA THR A 305 -16.21 14.48 -11.39
C THR A 305 -17.42 14.12 -12.24
N LEU A 306 -17.63 12.82 -12.52
CA LEU A 306 -18.80 12.34 -13.23
C LEU A 306 -20.09 12.57 -12.41
N VAL A 307 -20.06 12.28 -11.11
CA VAL A 307 -21.21 12.54 -10.22
C VAL A 307 -21.52 14.04 -10.14
N LEU A 308 -20.50 14.89 -9.98
CA LEU A 308 -20.68 16.34 -9.93
C LEU A 308 -21.20 16.90 -11.24
N HIS A 309 -20.72 16.41 -12.37
CA HIS A 309 -21.16 16.82 -13.70
C HIS A 309 -22.59 16.35 -13.99
N ASP A 310 -22.87 15.04 -13.86
CA ASP A 310 -24.12 14.44 -14.33
C ASP A 310 -25.33 14.74 -13.42
N PHE A 311 -25.11 14.91 -12.11
CA PHE A 311 -26.20 15.10 -11.14
C PHE A 311 -26.32 16.51 -10.58
N PHE A 312 -25.25 17.30 -10.63
CA PHE A 312 -25.23 18.66 -10.08
C PHE A 312 -24.97 19.74 -11.15
N GLY A 313 -24.72 19.36 -12.40
CA GLY A 313 -24.47 20.29 -13.49
C GLY A 313 -23.18 21.10 -13.36
N VAL A 314 -22.21 20.61 -12.56
CA VAL A 314 -20.90 21.25 -12.44
C VAL A 314 -20.16 21.12 -13.77
N LYS A 315 -19.59 22.22 -14.25
CA LYS A 315 -18.79 22.21 -15.47
C LYS A 315 -17.58 21.27 -15.31
N SER A 316 -17.26 20.52 -16.35
CA SER A 316 -16.12 19.61 -16.36
C SER A 316 -14.80 20.30 -16.02
N SER A 317 -14.64 21.60 -16.36
CA SER A 317 -13.50 22.43 -16.00
C SER A 317 -13.38 22.68 -14.50
N ASP A 318 -14.50 22.85 -13.80
CA ASP A 318 -14.55 23.27 -12.39
C ASP A 318 -14.55 22.07 -11.43
N ALA A 319 -15.00 20.91 -11.92
CA ALA A 319 -15.13 19.69 -11.12
C ALA A 319 -13.82 19.26 -10.42
N PRO A 320 -12.62 19.39 -11.01
CA PRO A 320 -11.38 19.05 -10.32
C PRO A 320 -11.13 19.81 -9.02
N LEU A 321 -11.57 21.08 -8.91
CA LEU A 321 -11.39 21.90 -7.70
C LEU A 321 -12.04 21.29 -6.46
N TYR A 322 -13.13 20.56 -6.64
CA TYR A 322 -13.84 19.90 -5.54
C TYR A 322 -13.01 18.79 -4.86
N LEU A 323 -11.88 18.37 -5.49
CA LEU A 323 -10.97 17.41 -4.87
C LEU A 323 -9.99 18.02 -3.88
N ILE A 324 -9.77 19.35 -3.93
CA ILE A 324 -8.86 20.02 -2.99
C ILE A 324 -9.34 19.87 -1.53
N PRO A 325 -10.64 20.11 -1.19
CA PRO A 325 -11.15 19.79 0.14
C PRO A 325 -10.96 18.34 0.58
N PHE A 326 -11.04 17.38 -0.37
CA PHE A 326 -10.74 15.97 -0.06
C PHE A 326 -9.31 15.79 0.47
N ALA A 327 -8.33 16.43 -0.17
CA ALA A 327 -6.94 16.37 0.27
C ALA A 327 -6.80 16.88 1.71
N VAL A 328 -7.47 17.97 2.04
CA VAL A 328 -7.48 18.55 3.41
C VAL A 328 -8.10 17.55 4.41
N GLY A 329 -9.26 16.98 4.12
CA GLY A 329 -9.92 15.98 4.97
C GLY A 329 -9.04 14.75 5.21
N ASN A 330 -8.41 14.25 4.15
CA ASN A 330 -7.54 13.09 4.22
C ASN A 330 -6.23 13.32 4.99
N ILE A 331 -5.69 14.53 4.98
CA ILE A 331 -4.53 14.90 5.81
C ILE A 331 -4.95 15.08 7.26
N ALA A 332 -6.07 15.78 7.49
CA ALA A 332 -6.55 16.11 8.83
C ALA A 332 -6.95 14.86 9.63
N GLY A 333 -7.55 13.84 8.99
CA GLY A 333 -7.98 12.61 9.65
C GLY A 333 -6.85 11.92 10.43
N PRO A 334 -5.79 11.42 9.77
CA PRO A 334 -4.67 10.78 10.45
C PRO A 334 -3.94 11.69 11.44
N LEU A 335 -3.82 12.99 11.17
CA LEU A 335 -3.15 13.93 12.06
C LEU A 335 -3.90 14.13 13.37
N LEU A 336 -5.22 14.30 13.30
CA LEU A 336 -6.05 14.59 14.48
C LEU A 336 -6.48 13.32 15.22
N LEU A 337 -6.81 12.24 14.49
CA LEU A 337 -7.24 10.97 15.07
C LEU A 337 -6.08 10.03 15.39
N GLY A 338 -4.90 10.20 14.76
CA GLY A 338 -3.74 9.34 14.96
C GLY A 338 -3.34 9.12 16.41
N PRO A 339 -3.21 10.17 17.24
CA PRO A 339 -2.89 10.02 18.65
C PRO A 339 -3.91 9.20 19.46
N LEU A 340 -5.17 9.15 19.00
CA LEU A 340 -6.23 8.37 19.65
C LEU A 340 -6.03 6.86 19.45
N PHE A 341 -5.37 6.41 18.38
CA PHE A 341 -5.05 5.00 18.18
C PHE A 341 -4.10 4.44 19.27
N ASP A 342 -3.27 5.29 19.84
CA ASP A 342 -2.35 4.91 20.91
C ASP A 342 -2.93 5.13 22.32
N SER A 343 -3.92 6.03 22.49
CA SER A 343 -4.52 6.37 23.78
C SER A 343 -5.83 5.66 24.07
N VAL A 344 -6.72 5.55 23.08
CA VAL A 344 -8.03 4.86 23.18
C VAL A 344 -7.89 3.37 22.85
N GLY A 345 -6.93 3.04 22.02
CA GLY A 345 -6.65 1.67 21.59
C GLY A 345 -6.98 1.42 20.11
N ARG A 346 -6.14 0.64 19.47
CA ARG A 346 -6.21 0.38 18.02
C ARG A 346 -7.49 -0.30 17.59
N ARG A 347 -7.93 -1.32 18.32
CA ARG A 347 -9.16 -2.07 18.03
C ARG A 347 -10.38 -1.15 17.99
N VAL A 348 -10.54 -0.29 18.98
CA VAL A 348 -11.66 0.64 19.07
C VAL A 348 -11.59 1.67 17.94
N MET A 349 -10.43 2.28 17.73
CA MET A 349 -10.26 3.31 16.71
C MET A 349 -10.42 2.80 15.28
N ILE A 350 -9.88 1.62 14.94
CA ILE A 350 -10.07 0.99 13.63
C ILE A 350 -11.55 0.71 13.41
N SER A 351 -12.20 0.04 14.36
CA SER A 351 -13.61 -0.33 14.22
C SER A 351 -14.50 0.90 14.09
N SER A 352 -14.30 1.91 14.94
CA SER A 352 -15.12 3.13 14.93
C SER A 352 -14.93 3.94 13.66
N THR A 353 -13.69 4.15 13.17
CA THR A 353 -13.44 4.92 11.95
C THR A 353 -14.05 4.26 10.73
N TYR A 354 -13.97 2.94 10.61
CA TYR A 354 -14.60 2.19 9.51
C TYR A 354 -16.12 2.24 9.57
N ILE A 355 -16.72 2.00 10.73
CA ILE A 355 -18.17 2.02 10.91
C ILE A 355 -18.73 3.42 10.70
N ILE A 356 -18.11 4.46 11.30
CA ILE A 356 -18.54 5.85 11.13
C ILE A 356 -18.49 6.24 9.66
N SER A 357 -17.41 5.93 8.94
CA SER A 357 -17.31 6.22 7.50
C SER A 357 -18.44 5.56 6.70
N GLY A 358 -18.74 4.29 7.00
CA GLY A 358 -19.84 3.57 6.34
C GLY A 358 -21.21 4.17 6.66
N VAL A 359 -21.48 4.49 7.92
CA VAL A 359 -22.75 5.13 8.35
C VAL A 359 -22.93 6.51 7.71
N LEU A 360 -21.88 7.33 7.71
CA LEU A 360 -21.90 8.64 7.04
C LEU A 360 -22.14 8.51 5.54
N LEU A 361 -21.60 7.47 4.89
CA LEU A 361 -21.84 7.22 3.48
C LEU A 361 -23.30 6.81 3.22
N ILE A 362 -23.93 6.02 4.08
CA ILE A 362 -25.37 5.70 3.99
C ILE A 362 -26.20 6.99 4.10
N ILE A 363 -25.93 7.81 5.11
CA ILE A 363 -26.64 9.09 5.32
C ILE A 363 -26.47 9.99 4.08
N THR A 364 -25.25 10.13 3.57
CA THR A 364 -24.97 10.92 2.37
C THR A 364 -25.74 10.39 1.16
N GLY A 365 -25.79 9.08 0.96
CA GLY A 365 -26.52 8.44 -0.13
C GLY A 365 -28.04 8.69 -0.06
N VAL A 366 -28.62 8.64 1.16
CA VAL A 366 -30.04 8.96 1.38
C VAL A 366 -30.32 10.44 1.08
N LEU A 367 -29.52 11.36 1.60
CA LEU A 367 -29.66 12.80 1.32
C LEU A 367 -29.48 13.12 -0.17
N PHE A 368 -28.60 12.39 -0.86
CA PHE A 368 -28.39 12.52 -2.29
C PHE A 368 -29.64 12.11 -3.09
N THR A 369 -30.31 11.02 -2.71
CA THR A 369 -31.55 10.57 -3.37
C THR A 369 -32.75 11.47 -3.09
N GLN A 370 -32.74 12.22 -1.99
CA GLN A 370 -33.80 13.16 -1.62
C GLN A 370 -33.62 14.56 -2.21
N ASP A 371 -32.61 14.77 -3.07
CA ASP A 371 -32.31 16.07 -3.67
C ASP A 371 -32.01 17.23 -2.68
N VAL A 372 -31.59 16.88 -1.46
CA VAL A 372 -31.24 17.85 -0.40
C VAL A 372 -29.85 18.43 -0.59
N LEU A 373 -28.96 17.68 -1.26
CA LEU A 373 -27.55 18.06 -1.42
C LEU A 373 -27.32 18.92 -2.67
N SER A 374 -26.49 19.96 -2.52
CA SER A 374 -25.82 20.67 -3.61
C SER A 374 -24.45 20.05 -3.89
N ALA A 375 -23.78 20.44 -4.98
CA ALA A 375 -22.40 20.03 -5.27
C ALA A 375 -21.44 20.29 -4.09
N THR A 376 -21.54 21.47 -3.48
CA THR A 376 -20.72 21.86 -2.32
C THR A 376 -21.02 21.00 -1.10
N THR A 377 -22.30 20.82 -0.74
CA THR A 377 -22.67 20.02 0.46
C THR A 377 -22.36 18.54 0.25
N MET A 378 -22.52 18.02 -0.98
CA MET A 378 -22.07 16.65 -1.32
C MET A 378 -20.56 16.47 -1.11
N THR A 379 -19.78 17.46 -1.55
CA THR A 379 -18.32 17.46 -1.34
C THR A 379 -17.95 17.53 0.14
N ILE A 380 -18.64 18.35 0.91
CA ILE A 380 -18.43 18.41 2.37
C ILE A 380 -18.74 17.05 3.02
N CYS A 381 -19.82 16.39 2.64
CA CYS A 381 -20.14 15.05 3.12
C CYS A 381 -19.01 14.06 2.80
N TRP A 382 -18.51 14.05 1.56
CA TRP A 382 -17.37 13.22 1.19
C TRP A 382 -16.12 13.57 1.99
N CYS A 383 -15.79 14.85 2.20
CA CYS A 383 -14.64 15.24 3.03
C CYS A 383 -14.74 14.72 4.46
N VAL A 384 -15.93 14.76 5.07
CA VAL A 384 -16.15 14.22 6.42
C VAL A 384 -16.01 12.69 6.43
N ILE A 385 -16.55 11.99 5.43
CA ILE A 385 -16.39 10.55 5.28
C ILE A 385 -14.90 10.19 5.17
N PHE A 386 -14.17 10.91 4.30
CA PHE A 386 -12.75 10.64 4.05
C PHE A 386 -11.86 11.05 5.24
N PHE A 387 -12.26 12.01 6.05
CA PHE A 387 -11.58 12.31 7.31
C PHE A 387 -11.48 11.07 8.22
N PHE A 388 -12.59 10.38 8.43
CA PHE A 388 -12.59 9.13 9.21
C PHE A 388 -11.96 7.96 8.45
N ALA A 389 -12.29 7.80 7.16
CA ALA A 389 -11.79 6.72 6.33
C ALA A 389 -10.27 6.76 6.18
N SER A 390 -9.66 7.94 6.09
CA SER A 390 -8.20 8.12 5.97
C SER A 390 -7.45 7.66 7.22
N ALA A 391 -7.97 7.99 8.41
CA ALA A 391 -7.42 7.49 9.66
C ALA A 391 -7.51 5.96 9.73
N GLY A 392 -8.67 5.39 9.34
CA GLY A 392 -8.87 3.94 9.25
C GLY A 392 -7.95 3.27 8.25
N ALA A 393 -7.77 3.85 7.05
CA ALA A 393 -6.89 3.33 6.01
C ALA A 393 -5.42 3.30 6.47
N SER A 394 -4.93 4.38 7.07
CA SER A 394 -3.58 4.44 7.64
C SER A 394 -3.37 3.36 8.71
N ALA A 395 -4.37 3.16 9.56
CA ALA A 395 -4.35 2.12 10.59
C ALA A 395 -4.42 0.69 10.00
N ALA A 396 -5.06 0.48 8.85
CA ALA A 396 -5.11 -0.82 8.20
C ALA A 396 -3.72 -1.28 7.76
N TYR A 397 -2.94 -0.40 7.11
CA TYR A 397 -1.56 -0.70 6.75
C TYR A 397 -0.69 -1.01 7.97
N LEU A 398 -0.79 -0.18 9.01
CA LEU A 398 -0.08 -0.39 10.25
C LEU A 398 -0.47 -1.72 10.91
N THR A 399 -1.77 -2.03 10.97
CA THR A 399 -2.28 -3.28 11.55
C THR A 399 -1.72 -4.49 10.80
N VAL A 400 -1.81 -4.50 9.47
CA VAL A 400 -1.24 -5.60 8.66
C VAL A 400 0.26 -5.73 8.90
N SER A 401 1.00 -4.62 9.00
CA SER A 401 2.44 -4.67 9.26
C SER A 401 2.80 -5.29 10.62
N GLU A 402 1.96 -5.14 11.63
CA GLU A 402 2.20 -5.62 13.00
C GLU A 402 1.69 -7.05 13.24
N LEU A 403 0.71 -7.49 12.46
CA LEU A 403 0.09 -8.81 12.65
C LEU A 403 0.97 -9.98 12.19
N PHE A 404 1.99 -9.73 11.38
CA PHE A 404 2.82 -10.78 10.78
C PHE A 404 4.27 -10.69 11.22
N PRO A 405 4.97 -11.85 11.31
CA PRO A 405 6.40 -11.90 11.65
C PRO A 405 7.24 -11.00 10.74
N LEU A 406 8.33 -10.49 11.28
CA LEU A 406 9.20 -9.51 10.63
C LEU A 406 9.67 -10.00 9.25
N GLU A 407 9.95 -11.31 9.15
CA GLU A 407 10.43 -11.96 7.93
C GLU A 407 9.38 -12.05 6.81
N ALA A 408 8.08 -12.07 7.16
CA ALA A 408 6.97 -12.17 6.20
C ALA A 408 6.23 -10.84 6.00
N ARG A 409 6.53 -9.83 6.80
CA ARG A 409 5.77 -8.59 6.90
C ARG A 409 5.60 -7.86 5.57
N ALA A 410 6.70 -7.56 4.88
CA ALA A 410 6.67 -6.83 3.61
C ALA A 410 5.83 -7.56 2.55
N MET A 411 5.99 -8.89 2.47
CA MET A 411 5.23 -9.70 1.52
C MET A 411 3.77 -9.88 1.93
N ALA A 412 3.45 -9.93 3.23
CA ALA A 412 2.08 -9.94 3.72
C ALA A 412 1.37 -8.62 3.37
N ILE A 413 2.02 -7.47 3.60
CA ILE A 413 1.49 -6.16 3.18
C ILE A 413 1.24 -6.15 1.67
N ALA A 414 2.21 -6.56 0.86
CA ALA A 414 2.07 -6.61 -0.60
C ALA A 414 0.93 -7.55 -1.04
N LEU A 415 0.77 -8.69 -0.40
CA LEU A 415 -0.30 -9.65 -0.67
C LEU A 415 -1.68 -9.04 -0.38
N PHE A 416 -1.89 -8.50 0.82
CA PHE A 416 -3.18 -7.92 1.21
C PHE A 416 -3.49 -6.65 0.42
N TYR A 417 -2.48 -5.83 0.12
CA TYR A 417 -2.61 -4.69 -0.78
C TYR A 417 -3.05 -5.13 -2.18
N SER A 418 -2.39 -6.12 -2.77
CA SER A 418 -2.71 -6.59 -4.13
C SER A 418 -4.12 -7.19 -4.20
N ILE A 419 -4.53 -8.00 -3.22
CA ILE A 419 -5.87 -8.57 -3.19
C ILE A 419 -6.92 -7.49 -2.93
N GLY A 420 -6.70 -6.62 -1.92
CA GLY A 420 -7.61 -5.53 -1.58
C GLY A 420 -7.81 -4.55 -2.73
N THR A 421 -6.71 -4.12 -3.36
CA THR A 421 -6.76 -3.24 -4.54
C THR A 421 -7.35 -3.94 -5.75
N GLY A 422 -7.09 -5.24 -5.94
CA GLY A 422 -7.68 -6.04 -7.01
C GLY A 422 -9.21 -6.11 -6.92
N ILE A 423 -9.76 -6.32 -5.72
CA ILE A 423 -11.20 -6.27 -5.45
C ILE A 423 -11.73 -4.84 -5.70
N ALA A 424 -11.03 -3.85 -5.18
CA ALA A 424 -11.39 -2.44 -5.31
C ALA A 424 -11.31 -1.92 -6.76
N ALA A 425 -10.48 -2.53 -7.60
CA ALA A 425 -10.34 -2.15 -9.00
C ALA A 425 -11.65 -2.23 -9.78
N LEU A 426 -12.60 -3.05 -9.34
CA LEU A 426 -13.92 -3.13 -9.96
C LEU A 426 -14.82 -1.94 -9.61
N SER A 427 -14.52 -1.20 -8.52
CA SER A 427 -15.40 -0.13 -8.04
C SER A 427 -15.61 1.01 -9.03
N PRO A 428 -14.62 1.55 -9.78
CA PRO A 428 -14.86 2.60 -10.74
C PRO A 428 -15.79 2.14 -11.89
N THR A 429 -15.63 0.91 -12.38
CA THR A 429 -16.51 0.35 -13.42
C THR A 429 -17.94 0.16 -12.92
N ILE A 430 -18.12 -0.36 -11.70
CA ILE A 430 -19.43 -0.54 -11.08
C ILE A 430 -20.12 0.83 -10.93
N PHE A 431 -19.42 1.81 -10.36
CA PHE A 431 -19.97 3.15 -10.17
C PHE A 431 -20.25 3.86 -11.49
N GLY A 432 -19.37 3.71 -12.49
CA GLY A 432 -19.61 4.25 -13.82
C GLY A 432 -20.86 3.69 -14.48
N ALA A 433 -21.12 2.40 -14.33
CA ALA A 433 -22.37 1.79 -14.83
C ALA A 433 -23.60 2.33 -14.09
N LEU A 434 -23.52 2.55 -12.77
CA LEU A 434 -24.59 3.13 -11.98
C LEU A 434 -24.84 4.61 -12.33
N ILE A 435 -23.79 5.40 -12.52
CA ILE A 435 -23.86 6.81 -12.93
C ILE A 435 -24.48 6.94 -14.33
N ALA A 436 -24.08 6.07 -15.26
CA ALA A 436 -24.61 6.06 -16.64
C ALA A 436 -26.12 5.82 -16.73
N THR A 437 -26.76 5.33 -15.66
CA THR A 437 -28.23 5.23 -15.59
C THR A 437 -28.92 6.58 -15.35
N HIS A 438 -28.17 7.64 -15.03
CA HIS A 438 -28.68 8.95 -14.59
C HIS A 438 -29.68 8.88 -13.44
N SER A 439 -29.64 7.82 -12.64
CA SER A 439 -30.52 7.59 -11.49
C SER A 439 -29.75 7.75 -10.18
N LYS A 440 -30.14 8.73 -9.36
CA LYS A 440 -29.57 8.92 -8.01
C LYS A 440 -29.76 7.69 -7.13
N THR A 441 -30.90 7.00 -7.28
CA THR A 441 -31.17 5.75 -6.55
C THR A 441 -30.18 4.66 -6.92
N ASN A 442 -29.85 4.50 -8.20
CA ASN A 442 -28.88 3.51 -8.64
C ASN A 442 -27.48 3.82 -8.10
N VAL A 443 -27.04 5.08 -8.16
CA VAL A 443 -25.75 5.50 -7.56
C VAL A 443 -25.74 5.25 -6.05
N ASN A 444 -26.88 5.47 -5.37
CA ASN A 444 -27.00 5.17 -3.94
C ASN A 444 -26.79 3.68 -3.63
N TYR A 445 -27.22 2.75 -4.49
CA TYR A 445 -26.89 1.33 -4.30
C TYR A 445 -25.37 1.09 -4.29
N GLY A 446 -24.62 1.82 -5.11
CA GLY A 446 -23.16 1.82 -5.07
C GLY A 446 -22.61 2.32 -3.72
N TYR A 447 -23.16 3.43 -3.20
CA TYR A 447 -22.79 3.94 -1.87
C TYR A 447 -23.13 2.96 -0.76
N LEU A 448 -24.30 2.30 -0.82
CA LEU A 448 -24.69 1.27 0.14
C LEU A 448 -23.75 0.05 0.09
N LEU A 449 -23.29 -0.35 -1.10
CA LEU A 449 -22.30 -1.41 -1.24
C LEU A 449 -20.97 -1.01 -0.58
N GLY A 450 -20.45 0.18 -0.87
CA GLY A 450 -19.23 0.69 -0.26
C GLY A 450 -19.35 0.84 1.25
N ALA A 451 -20.48 1.37 1.73
CA ALA A 451 -20.79 1.49 3.16
C ALA A 451 -20.85 0.11 3.85
N GLY A 452 -21.51 -0.86 3.21
CA GLY A 452 -21.61 -2.23 3.70
C GLY A 452 -20.24 -2.88 3.87
N LEU A 453 -19.34 -2.71 2.91
CA LEU A 453 -17.96 -3.20 2.99
C LEU A 453 -17.18 -2.54 4.13
N MET A 454 -17.32 -1.23 4.31
CA MET A 454 -16.68 -0.50 5.41
C MET A 454 -17.21 -0.97 6.77
N ILE A 455 -18.53 -1.04 6.93
CA ILE A 455 -19.16 -1.49 8.20
C ILE A 455 -18.77 -2.95 8.49
N ALA A 456 -18.82 -3.83 7.49
CA ALA A 456 -18.40 -5.23 7.64
C ALA A 456 -16.93 -5.34 8.09
N ALA A 457 -16.03 -4.56 7.48
CA ALA A 457 -14.63 -4.51 7.89
C ALA A 457 -14.46 -3.99 9.33
N GLY A 458 -15.22 -2.96 9.72
CA GLY A 458 -15.26 -2.44 11.09
C GLY A 458 -15.78 -3.49 12.10
N ILE A 459 -16.82 -4.24 11.75
CA ILE A 459 -17.33 -5.35 12.58
C ILE A 459 -16.29 -6.46 12.70
N VAL A 460 -15.65 -6.87 11.60
CA VAL A 460 -14.54 -7.85 11.62
C VAL A 460 -13.44 -7.36 12.56
N ALA A 461 -13.11 -6.06 12.55
CA ALA A 461 -12.12 -5.50 13.45
C ALA A 461 -12.54 -5.55 14.92
N ILE A 462 -13.84 -5.40 15.25
CA ILE A 462 -14.35 -5.57 16.63
C ILE A 462 -13.97 -6.95 17.18
N PHE A 463 -14.09 -8.00 16.37
CA PHE A 463 -13.86 -9.36 16.85
C PHE A 463 -12.42 -9.84 16.69
N LEU A 464 -11.73 -9.45 15.61
CA LEU A 464 -10.45 -10.02 15.21
C LEU A 464 -9.24 -9.10 15.41
N ALA A 465 -9.43 -7.77 15.63
CA ALA A 465 -8.30 -6.87 15.84
C ALA A 465 -7.59 -7.17 17.16
N VAL A 466 -6.26 -7.16 17.11
CA VAL A 466 -5.38 -7.39 18.25
C VAL A 466 -5.02 -6.04 18.87
N ASN A 467 -5.05 -5.95 20.19
CA ASN A 467 -4.54 -4.80 20.92
C ASN A 467 -3.01 -4.83 20.87
N ALA A 468 -2.45 -4.12 19.92
CA ALA A 468 -1.00 -4.09 19.65
C ALA A 468 -0.32 -2.83 20.23
N GLU A 469 -1.10 -1.92 20.82
CA GLU A 469 -0.58 -0.69 21.39
C GLU A 469 0.41 -0.97 22.52
N ARG A 470 1.59 -0.32 22.43
CA ARG A 470 2.69 -0.38 23.42
C ARG A 470 3.24 -1.78 23.69
N ARG A 471 3.04 -2.74 22.77
CA ARG A 471 3.63 -4.08 22.86
C ARG A 471 4.79 -4.21 21.89
N ALA A 472 5.81 -5.00 22.28
CA ALA A 472 6.85 -5.36 21.35
C ALA A 472 6.27 -6.20 20.20
N LEU A 473 6.77 -5.99 18.98
CA LEU A 473 6.27 -6.69 17.79
C LEU A 473 6.47 -8.21 17.87
N GLU A 474 7.51 -8.63 18.56
CA GLU A 474 7.86 -10.03 18.81
C GLU A 474 6.83 -10.73 19.72
N ASP A 475 6.16 -9.97 20.59
CA ASP A 475 5.09 -10.48 21.45
C ASP A 475 3.76 -10.67 20.68
N ILE A 476 3.57 -9.90 19.61
CA ILE A 476 2.37 -9.95 18.78
C ILE A 476 2.47 -11.07 17.73
N ALA A 477 3.64 -11.19 17.10
CA ALA A 477 3.89 -12.18 16.05
C ALA A 477 5.26 -12.84 16.26
N LYS A 478 5.25 -14.10 16.71
CA LYS A 478 6.49 -14.86 16.96
C LYS A 478 7.29 -15.04 15.67
N PRO A 479 8.62 -14.81 15.67
CA PRO A 479 9.47 -15.05 14.52
C PRO A 479 9.33 -16.47 13.96
N PHE A 480 9.53 -16.65 12.66
CA PHE A 480 9.49 -17.98 12.01
C PHE A 480 10.47 -18.97 12.66
N THR A 481 11.64 -18.49 13.07
CA THR A 481 12.65 -19.27 13.77
C THR A 481 12.13 -19.81 15.09
N ALA A 482 11.46 -19.00 15.91
CA ALA A 482 10.90 -19.43 17.19
C ALA A 482 9.74 -20.43 17.01
N ALA A 483 8.92 -20.32 15.97
CA ALA A 483 7.88 -21.29 15.67
C ALA A 483 8.48 -22.63 15.19
N ARG A 484 9.58 -22.59 14.49
CA ARG A 484 10.32 -23.77 14.01
C ARG A 484 11.03 -24.49 15.17
N ASP A 485 11.65 -23.75 16.07
CA ASP A 485 12.27 -24.29 17.28
C ASP A 485 11.26 -24.89 18.25
N TRP A 486 10.10 -24.25 18.41
CA TRP A 486 9.00 -24.81 19.19
C TRP A 486 8.47 -26.11 18.57
N ALA A 487 8.25 -26.14 17.25
CA ALA A 487 7.79 -27.35 16.56
C ALA A 487 8.82 -28.49 16.60
N SER A 488 10.12 -28.16 16.46
CA SER A 488 11.22 -29.12 16.60
C SER A 488 11.34 -29.66 18.05
N THR A 489 11.20 -28.79 19.04
CA THR A 489 11.21 -29.14 20.46
C THR A 489 9.99 -30.00 20.83
N GLN A 490 8.80 -29.67 20.32
CA GLN A 490 7.60 -30.50 20.49
C GLN A 490 7.76 -31.88 19.84
N ARG A 491 8.31 -31.95 18.62
CA ARG A 491 8.60 -33.24 17.95
C ARG A 491 9.61 -34.06 18.73
N ARG A 492 10.66 -33.46 19.27
CA ARG A 492 11.64 -34.14 20.15
C ARG A 492 10.99 -34.66 21.44
N ARG A 493 10.13 -33.85 22.08
CA ARG A 493 9.37 -34.27 23.28
C ARG A 493 8.42 -35.42 22.99
N LEU A 494 7.67 -35.37 21.89
CA LEU A 494 6.78 -36.45 21.47
C LEU A 494 7.54 -37.71 21.08
N ALA A 495 8.67 -37.58 20.41
CA ALA A 495 9.54 -38.72 20.08
C ALA A 495 10.16 -39.36 21.34
N ALA A 496 10.59 -38.55 22.31
CA ALA A 496 11.07 -39.04 23.60
C ALA A 496 9.96 -39.76 24.37
N ALA A 497 8.76 -39.17 24.45
CA ALA A 497 7.62 -39.79 25.12
C ALA A 497 7.19 -41.12 24.45
N ALA A 498 7.22 -41.18 23.11
CA ALA A 498 6.96 -42.40 22.35
C ALA A 498 8.02 -43.48 22.62
N HIS A 499 9.28 -43.08 22.70
CA HIS A 499 10.37 -43.99 23.01
C HIS A 499 10.25 -44.57 24.44
N ASP A 500 9.95 -43.70 25.44
CA ASP A 500 9.74 -44.13 26.82
C ASP A 500 8.52 -45.03 26.98
N TRP A 501 7.45 -44.74 26.24
CA TRP A 501 6.27 -45.60 26.20
C TRP A 501 6.59 -46.97 25.61
N ALA A 502 7.31 -47.04 24.51
CA ALA A 502 7.75 -48.27 23.88
C ALA A 502 8.68 -49.10 24.81
N ALA A 503 9.61 -48.43 25.51
CA ALA A 503 10.51 -49.05 26.46
C ALA A 503 9.75 -49.61 27.71
N SER A 504 8.75 -48.88 28.22
CA SER A 504 7.88 -49.31 29.33
C SER A 504 7.01 -50.51 28.95
N ARG A 505 6.50 -50.52 27.70
CA ARG A 505 5.72 -51.65 27.16
C ARG A 505 6.58 -52.92 27.01
N LYS A 506 7.83 -52.80 26.53
CA LYS A 506 8.77 -53.95 26.47
C LYS A 506 9.07 -54.52 27.87
N ARG A 507 9.24 -53.68 28.89
CA ARG A 507 9.50 -54.11 30.27
C ARG A 507 8.27 -54.82 30.85
N ARG A 508 7.04 -54.36 30.58
CA ARG A 508 5.81 -55.04 31.04
C ARG A 508 5.61 -56.40 30.35
N VAL A 509 5.89 -56.50 29.05
CA VAL A 509 5.79 -57.79 28.35
C VAL A 509 6.85 -58.79 28.84
N ALA A 510 8.07 -58.31 29.16
CA ALA A 510 9.10 -59.16 29.73
C ALA A 510 8.77 -59.64 31.17
N ALA A 511 8.04 -58.82 31.98
CA ALA A 511 7.63 -59.17 33.35
C ALA A 511 6.41 -60.10 33.42
N THR A 512 5.68 -60.30 32.33
CA THR A 512 4.55 -61.24 32.22
C THR A 512 4.93 -62.59 31.61
N ALA A 513 6.19 -62.76 31.22
CA ALA A 513 6.75 -63.99 30.62
C ALA A 513 7.57 -64.85 31.59
N HIS A 514 7.58 -64.48 32.89
CA HIS A 514 8.07 -65.26 34.03
C HIS A 514 6.90 -65.55 34.97
#